data_9cf1a3e7d888e0bc60273a03d1f8fd76
#
_entry.id   9cf1a3e7d888e0bc60273a03d1f8fd76
#
_cell.length_a   1.000
_cell.length_b   1.000
_cell.length_c   1.000
_cell.angle_alpha   90.00
_cell.angle_beta   90.00
_cell.angle_gamma   90.00
#
_symmetry.space_group_name_H-M   'P 1'
#
loop_
_entity.id
_entity.type
_entity.pdbx_description
1 polymer ?
#
loop_
_entity_poly.entity_id
_entity_poly.type
_entity_poly.pdbx_seq_one_letter_code
_entity_poly.pdbx_strand_id
1 'polypeptide(L)'
;MKQIALIIYLCVVAIMPSLAQERTVENRPYTDLRPLHFGVVVGTHMQDMELLNAGPQVITLDDGTTQETLVSADQSRWDPGINVGVIAEMRLSTHFQLRVAPMMYFGSRHIVFRDLKTLDSNGQPTETRREMKSAYIACSGDIIFAAPRFNNHRPYLMAGVAPMFNLSSKSSDYLRLKRQSFNIEVGMGCDFYLPYFKLRPELKFVYGLGNVLDTQHPQELRDKNLLKYAKSASEARTKMIVLSFYFE
;
A
#
# COMPACT_ATOMS: atom_id res chain seq x y z
N MET A 1 -0.08 -3.92 -30.35
CA MET A 1 0.07 -2.50 -30.67
C MET A 1 -1.26 -1.85 -31.10
N LYS A 2 -2.05 -2.42 -32.04
CA LYS A 2 -3.35 -1.83 -32.46
C LYS A 2 -4.37 -1.66 -31.32
N GLN A 3 -4.44 -2.60 -30.37
CA GLN A 3 -5.35 -2.53 -29.21
C GLN A 3 -4.96 -1.45 -28.21
N ILE A 4 -3.65 -1.26 -27.97
CA ILE A 4 -3.14 -0.20 -27.09
C ILE A 4 -3.40 1.17 -27.70
N ALA A 5 -3.19 1.32 -29.00
CA ALA A 5 -3.48 2.56 -29.74
C ALA A 5 -4.98 2.89 -29.70
N LEU A 6 -5.87 1.89 -29.79
CA LEU A 6 -7.31 2.07 -29.66
C LEU A 6 -7.72 2.53 -28.27
N ILE A 7 -7.13 1.96 -27.23
CA ILE A 7 -7.39 2.35 -25.82
C ILE A 7 -6.92 3.79 -25.59
N ILE A 8 -5.73 4.15 -26.05
CA ILE A 8 -5.20 5.52 -25.94
C ILE A 8 -6.11 6.50 -26.69
N TYR A 9 -6.55 6.15 -27.90
CA TYR A 9 -7.47 6.97 -28.69
C TYR A 9 -8.81 7.16 -27.98
N LEU A 10 -9.40 6.09 -27.43
CA LEU A 10 -10.64 6.16 -26.64
C LEU A 10 -10.48 7.02 -25.38
N CYS A 11 -9.35 6.91 -24.67
CA CYS A 11 -9.06 7.77 -23.54
C CYS A 11 -8.92 9.25 -23.94
N VAL A 12 -8.26 9.54 -25.04
CA VAL A 12 -8.10 10.93 -25.56
C VAL A 12 -9.46 11.51 -26.00
N VAL A 13 -10.30 10.73 -26.66
CA VAL A 13 -11.65 11.16 -27.07
C VAL A 13 -12.56 11.38 -25.85
N ALA A 14 -12.43 10.57 -24.82
CA ALA A 14 -13.17 10.74 -23.55
C ALA A 14 -12.77 11.99 -22.76
N ILE A 15 -11.57 12.54 -23.01
CA ILE A 15 -11.06 13.76 -22.35
C ILE A 15 -11.47 15.03 -23.15
N MET A 16 -11.96 14.88 -24.38
CA MET A 16 -12.42 16.07 -25.15
C MET A 16 -13.57 16.74 -24.41
N PRO A 17 -13.40 18.00 -23.93
CA PRO A 17 -14.47 18.71 -23.26
C PRO A 17 -15.61 18.91 -24.27
N SER A 18 -16.78 18.43 -23.94
CA SER A 18 -18.00 18.79 -24.67
C SER A 18 -18.19 20.30 -24.52
N LEU A 19 -18.04 21.02 -25.61
CA LEU A 19 -18.21 22.48 -25.67
C LEU A 19 -19.67 22.94 -25.46
N ALA A 20 -20.59 22.00 -25.19
CA ALA A 20 -21.99 22.21 -24.90
C ALA A 20 -22.34 22.19 -23.42
N GLN A 21 -21.42 22.56 -22.50
CA GLN A 21 -21.76 22.62 -21.09
C GLN A 21 -22.53 23.89 -20.77
N GLU A 22 -23.84 23.75 -20.60
CA GLU A 22 -24.65 24.72 -19.87
C GLU A 22 -23.99 24.99 -18.49
N ARG A 23 -24.06 26.26 -18.04
CA ARG A 23 -23.56 26.63 -16.68
C ARG A 23 -24.23 25.75 -15.64
N THR A 24 -23.53 24.74 -15.18
CA THR A 24 -23.98 23.87 -14.12
C THR A 24 -24.00 24.65 -12.80
N VAL A 25 -25.08 24.52 -12.02
CA VAL A 25 -25.17 25.13 -10.69
C VAL A 25 -24.02 24.63 -9.83
N GLU A 26 -23.23 25.55 -9.26
CA GLU A 26 -22.16 25.20 -8.36
C GLU A 26 -22.74 24.74 -7.00
N ASN A 27 -22.51 23.48 -6.68
CA ASN A 27 -22.87 22.91 -5.40
C ASN A 27 -21.87 23.39 -4.31
N ARG A 28 -22.36 23.79 -3.15
CA ARG A 28 -21.51 24.18 -1.98
C ARG A 28 -20.44 25.24 -2.37
N PRO A 29 -20.81 26.40 -2.90
CA PRO A 29 -19.87 27.34 -3.53
C PRO A 29 -18.79 27.89 -2.62
N TYR A 30 -19.01 27.96 -1.29
CA TYR A 30 -18.06 28.50 -0.31
C TYR A 30 -17.29 27.42 0.48
N THR A 31 -17.43 26.14 0.13
CA THR A 31 -16.79 25.05 0.87
C THR A 31 -15.27 25.20 0.88
N ASP A 32 -14.67 25.49 -0.27
CA ASP A 32 -13.21 25.60 -0.41
C ASP A 32 -12.60 26.82 0.32
N LEU A 33 -13.43 27.74 0.80
CA LEU A 33 -12.97 28.88 1.58
C LEU A 33 -12.81 28.58 3.07
N ARG A 34 -13.35 27.46 3.55
CA ARG A 34 -13.23 27.06 4.95
C ARG A 34 -11.78 26.72 5.28
N PRO A 35 -11.26 27.15 6.42
CA PRO A 35 -9.87 26.88 6.80
C PRO A 35 -9.63 25.41 7.16
N LEU A 36 -10.63 24.71 7.69
CA LEU A 36 -10.55 23.32 8.13
C LEU A 36 -11.69 22.50 7.58
N HIS A 37 -11.35 21.30 7.16
CA HIS A 37 -12.26 20.26 6.69
C HIS A 37 -12.04 18.98 7.47
N PHE A 38 -13.10 18.25 7.73
CA PHE A 38 -13.08 16.94 8.36
C PHE A 38 -13.90 15.97 7.53
N GLY A 39 -13.47 14.74 7.51
CA GLY A 39 -14.16 13.72 6.74
C GLY A 39 -13.81 12.32 7.20
N VAL A 40 -14.51 11.37 6.61
CA VAL A 40 -14.26 9.95 6.78
C VAL A 40 -13.74 9.38 5.47
N VAL A 41 -12.96 8.31 5.57
CA VAL A 41 -12.39 7.65 4.40
C VAL A 41 -12.62 6.15 4.50
N VAL A 42 -13.02 5.58 3.38
CA VAL A 42 -13.10 4.13 3.18
C VAL A 42 -12.48 3.79 1.83
N GLY A 43 -11.89 2.63 1.72
CA GLY A 43 -11.27 2.24 0.47
C GLY A 43 -10.78 0.81 0.47
N THR A 44 -10.12 0.47 -0.60
CA THR A 44 -9.43 -0.79 -0.80
C THR A 44 -7.99 -0.54 -1.17
N HIS A 45 -7.13 -1.49 -0.86
CA HIS A 45 -5.74 -1.43 -1.28
C HIS A 45 -5.30 -2.80 -1.81
N MET A 46 -4.30 -2.75 -2.66
CA MET A 46 -3.53 -3.91 -3.06
C MET A 46 -2.13 -3.76 -2.49
N GLN A 47 -1.63 -4.79 -1.83
CA GLN A 47 -0.34 -4.76 -1.16
C GLN A 47 0.60 -5.82 -1.74
N ASP A 48 1.86 -5.44 -1.86
CA ASP A 48 2.96 -6.28 -2.32
C ASP A 48 4.17 -6.08 -1.43
N MET A 49 5.03 -7.08 -1.37
CA MET A 49 6.27 -7.02 -0.61
C MET A 49 7.42 -7.53 -1.48
N GLU A 50 8.33 -6.64 -1.76
CA GLU A 50 9.58 -6.97 -2.43
C GLU A 50 10.54 -7.57 -1.42
N LEU A 51 10.94 -8.83 -1.64
CA LEU A 51 11.87 -9.58 -0.80
C LEU A 51 13.21 -9.72 -1.50
N LEU A 52 14.27 -9.30 -0.84
CA LEU A 52 15.63 -9.58 -1.29
C LEU A 52 16.11 -10.89 -0.65
N ASN A 53 16.23 -11.94 -1.46
CA ASN A 53 16.62 -13.26 -0.97
C ASN A 53 18.07 -13.27 -0.48
N ALA A 54 18.33 -13.96 0.62
CA ALA A 54 19.64 -13.99 1.27
C ALA A 54 20.66 -14.95 0.60
N GLY A 55 20.19 -15.80 -0.34
CA GLY A 55 21.02 -16.82 -0.99
C GLY A 55 21.27 -18.04 -0.11
N PRO A 56 22.34 -18.84 -0.38
CA PRO A 56 22.68 -20.02 0.39
C PRO A 56 22.95 -19.68 1.87
N GLN A 57 22.31 -20.41 2.78
CA GLN A 57 22.43 -20.22 4.22
C GLN A 57 22.83 -21.54 4.90
N VAL A 58 23.65 -21.42 5.92
CA VAL A 58 23.98 -22.54 6.81
C VAL A 58 23.16 -22.40 8.07
N ILE A 59 22.38 -23.41 8.39
CA ILE A 59 21.57 -23.48 9.62
C ILE A 59 22.03 -24.64 10.50
N THR A 60 21.97 -24.46 11.80
CA THR A 60 22.21 -25.54 12.78
C THR A 60 20.85 -25.93 13.36
N LEU A 61 20.48 -27.19 13.22
CA LEU A 61 19.25 -27.78 13.73
C LEU A 61 19.34 -28.08 15.25
N ASP A 62 18.25 -28.47 15.88
CA ASP A 62 18.18 -28.77 17.29
C ASP A 62 18.99 -30.02 17.70
N ASP A 63 19.23 -30.92 16.75
CA ASP A 63 20.09 -32.10 16.92
C ASP A 63 21.59 -31.79 16.81
N GLY A 64 21.97 -30.51 16.59
CA GLY A 64 23.34 -30.07 16.43
C GLY A 64 23.88 -30.28 14.98
N THR A 65 23.13 -30.86 14.08
CA THR A 65 23.54 -31.03 12.69
C THR A 65 23.49 -29.70 11.94
N THR A 66 24.47 -29.52 11.04
CA THR A 66 24.54 -28.32 10.21
C THR A 66 24.09 -28.66 8.81
N GLN A 67 23.08 -27.92 8.33
CA GLN A 67 22.52 -28.10 7.00
C GLN A 67 22.64 -26.81 6.19
N GLU A 68 23.12 -26.95 4.97
CA GLU A 68 23.09 -25.86 4.00
C GLU A 68 21.74 -25.82 3.30
N THR A 69 21.08 -24.67 3.33
CA THR A 69 19.74 -24.45 2.75
C THR A 69 19.77 -23.32 1.72
N LEU A 70 18.92 -23.44 0.71
CA LEU A 70 18.71 -22.40 -0.30
C LEU A 70 17.21 -22.22 -0.49
N VAL A 71 16.62 -21.29 0.23
CA VAL A 71 15.19 -20.98 0.18
C VAL A 71 15.00 -19.60 -0.42
N SER A 72 14.20 -19.51 -1.47
CA SER A 72 13.73 -18.25 -2.04
C SER A 72 12.34 -17.94 -1.48
N ALA A 73 12.16 -16.73 -0.99
CA ALA A 73 10.86 -16.21 -0.56
C ALA A 73 10.37 -15.14 -1.53
N ASP A 74 9.11 -15.22 -1.91
CA ASP A 74 8.50 -14.26 -2.83
C ASP A 74 7.01 -14.07 -2.54
N GLN A 75 6.49 -12.87 -2.80
CA GLN A 75 5.06 -12.63 -2.85
C GLN A 75 4.62 -12.69 -4.32
N SER A 76 4.04 -13.83 -4.72
CA SER A 76 3.74 -14.13 -6.13
C SER A 76 2.61 -13.28 -6.74
N ARG A 77 1.88 -12.51 -5.94
CA ARG A 77 0.74 -11.70 -6.38
C ARG A 77 0.47 -10.53 -5.43
N TRP A 78 -0.18 -9.51 -5.95
CA TRP A 78 -0.74 -8.44 -5.15
C TRP A 78 -1.95 -8.95 -4.36
N ASP A 79 -1.94 -8.75 -3.05
CA ASP A 79 -3.01 -9.19 -2.16
C ASP A 79 -3.93 -8.02 -1.79
N PRO A 80 -5.25 -8.19 -1.91
CA PRO A 80 -6.20 -7.15 -1.60
C PRO A 80 -6.40 -6.96 -0.09
N GLY A 81 -6.81 -5.76 0.29
CA GLY A 81 -7.21 -5.39 1.63
C GLY A 81 -8.17 -4.22 1.62
N ILE A 82 -8.61 -3.82 2.80
CA ILE A 82 -9.52 -2.69 3.03
C ILE A 82 -8.83 -1.65 3.90
N ASN A 83 -9.19 -0.40 3.71
CA ASN A 83 -8.73 0.70 4.55
C ASN A 83 -9.90 1.60 4.98
N VAL A 84 -9.82 2.06 6.22
CA VAL A 84 -10.79 2.98 6.81
C VAL A 84 -10.04 4.01 7.66
N GLY A 85 -10.60 5.19 7.78
CA GLY A 85 -10.00 6.23 8.59
C GLY A 85 -10.80 7.51 8.64
N VAL A 86 -10.15 8.54 9.16
CA VAL A 86 -10.68 9.90 9.20
C VAL A 86 -9.64 10.85 8.64
N ILE A 87 -10.07 12.03 8.23
CA ILE A 87 -9.19 13.08 7.76
C ILE A 87 -9.46 14.39 8.47
N ALA A 88 -8.39 15.14 8.64
CA ALA A 88 -8.42 16.55 8.93
C ALA A 88 -7.57 17.26 7.87
N GLU A 89 -8.14 18.24 7.20
CA GLU A 89 -7.49 18.98 6.12
C GLU A 89 -7.52 20.45 6.41
N MET A 90 -6.38 21.11 6.30
CA MET A 90 -6.20 22.52 6.52
C MET A 90 -5.84 23.20 5.20
N ARG A 91 -6.59 24.25 4.86
CA ARG A 91 -6.29 25.08 3.70
C ARG A 91 -5.10 25.99 4.02
N LEU A 92 -4.02 25.87 3.24
CA LEU A 92 -2.86 26.73 3.32
C LEU A 92 -2.97 27.91 2.35
N SER A 93 -3.45 27.65 1.13
CA SER A 93 -3.65 28.65 0.09
C SER A 93 -4.78 28.23 -0.87
N THR A 94 -4.96 28.96 -1.96
CA THR A 94 -5.94 28.60 -2.99
C THR A 94 -5.65 27.24 -3.62
N HIS A 95 -4.37 26.87 -3.74
CA HIS A 95 -3.93 25.66 -4.41
C HIS A 95 -3.36 24.61 -3.46
N PHE A 96 -2.91 25.01 -2.27
CA PHE A 96 -2.24 24.11 -1.33
C PHE A 96 -3.09 23.83 -0.10
N GLN A 97 -3.15 22.56 0.25
CA GLN A 97 -3.80 22.06 1.44
C GLN A 97 -2.86 21.09 2.17
N LEU A 98 -2.94 21.05 3.48
CA LEU A 98 -2.25 20.08 4.33
C LEU A 98 -3.30 19.12 4.88
N ARG A 99 -3.10 17.84 4.69
CA ARG A 99 -3.98 16.78 5.20
C ARG A 99 -3.25 15.95 6.24
N VAL A 100 -3.94 15.62 7.31
CA VAL A 100 -3.55 14.58 8.26
C VAL A 100 -4.63 13.50 8.23
N ALA A 101 -4.23 12.27 7.98
CA ALA A 101 -5.16 11.15 7.82
C ALA A 101 -4.73 9.94 8.67
N PRO A 102 -5.24 9.82 9.90
CA PRO A 102 -5.13 8.55 10.63
C PRO A 102 -6.01 7.49 9.97
N MET A 103 -5.38 6.39 9.57
CA MET A 103 -6.01 5.30 8.80
C MET A 103 -5.63 3.94 9.37
N MET A 104 -6.52 2.99 9.19
CA MET A 104 -6.28 1.57 9.46
C MET A 104 -6.36 0.79 8.16
N TYR A 105 -5.41 -0.13 7.99
CA TYR A 105 -5.31 -1.02 6.84
C TYR A 105 -5.42 -2.46 7.32
N PHE A 106 -6.28 -3.25 6.69
CA PHE A 106 -6.52 -4.65 7.01
C PHE A 106 -6.43 -5.50 5.76
N GLY A 107 -5.70 -6.60 5.85
CA GLY A 107 -5.55 -7.55 4.76
C GLY A 107 -4.75 -8.77 5.17
N SER A 108 -4.36 -9.56 4.19
CA SER A 108 -3.40 -10.65 4.36
C SER A 108 -2.43 -10.66 3.19
N ARG A 109 -1.26 -11.25 3.38
CA ARG A 109 -0.23 -11.44 2.35
C ARG A 109 0.07 -12.92 2.21
N HIS A 110 0.23 -13.38 0.96
CA HIS A 110 0.61 -14.74 0.65
C HIS A 110 2.08 -14.78 0.26
N ILE A 111 2.88 -15.43 1.10
CA ILE A 111 4.31 -15.63 0.84
C ILE A 111 4.52 -17.06 0.39
N VAL A 112 5.26 -17.23 -0.69
CA VAL A 112 5.67 -18.52 -1.23
C VAL A 112 7.15 -18.71 -0.98
N PHE A 113 7.48 -19.75 -0.22
CA PHE A 113 8.85 -20.19 -0.01
C PHE A 113 9.15 -21.35 -0.94
N ARG A 114 10.22 -21.25 -1.72
CA ARG A 114 10.71 -22.31 -2.60
C ARG A 114 12.04 -22.83 -2.09
N ASP A 115 12.06 -24.08 -1.66
CA ASP A 115 13.28 -24.76 -1.26
C ASP A 115 13.95 -25.34 -2.50
N LEU A 116 15.03 -24.70 -2.95
CA LEU A 116 15.71 -25.06 -4.19
C LEU A 116 16.63 -26.29 -4.05
N LYS A 117 16.88 -26.74 -2.81
CA LYS A 117 17.66 -27.97 -2.54
C LYS A 117 16.79 -29.20 -2.38
N THR A 118 15.54 -29.04 -1.97
CA THR A 118 14.60 -30.13 -1.79
C THR A 118 13.65 -30.18 -2.97
N LEU A 119 13.79 -31.23 -3.80
CA LEU A 119 12.89 -31.45 -4.94
C LEU A 119 11.72 -32.33 -4.55
N ASP A 120 10.55 -32.07 -5.13
CA ASP A 120 9.38 -32.92 -5.01
C ASP A 120 9.50 -34.18 -5.90
N SER A 121 8.49 -35.05 -5.88
CA SER A 121 8.43 -36.27 -6.70
C SER A 121 8.46 -35.99 -8.22
N ASN A 122 8.22 -34.75 -8.64
CA ASN A 122 8.21 -34.32 -10.05
C ASN A 122 9.51 -33.60 -10.45
N GLY A 123 10.51 -33.51 -9.54
CA GLY A 123 11.76 -32.81 -9.77
C GLY A 123 11.67 -31.29 -9.72
N GLN A 124 10.56 -30.76 -9.16
CA GLN A 124 10.39 -29.31 -8.95
C GLN A 124 10.78 -28.92 -7.51
N PRO A 125 11.25 -27.67 -7.28
CA PRO A 125 11.51 -27.15 -5.95
C PRO A 125 10.27 -27.26 -5.05
N THR A 126 10.44 -27.73 -3.83
CA THR A 126 9.35 -27.83 -2.86
C THR A 126 8.82 -26.43 -2.49
N GLU A 127 7.53 -26.19 -2.74
CA GLU A 127 6.87 -24.93 -2.41
C GLU A 127 6.10 -25.03 -1.08
N THR A 128 6.34 -24.05 -0.20
CA THR A 128 5.55 -23.86 1.01
C THR A 128 4.88 -22.50 0.97
N ARG A 129 3.54 -22.50 0.94
CA ARG A 129 2.74 -21.27 0.92
C ARG A 129 2.27 -20.92 2.32
N ARG A 130 2.44 -19.67 2.71
CA ARG A 130 2.02 -19.16 4.02
C ARG A 130 1.28 -17.86 3.87
N GLU A 131 0.22 -17.72 4.64
CA GLU A 131 -0.55 -16.50 4.78
C GLU A 131 -0.07 -15.74 6.00
N MET A 132 0.20 -14.45 5.82
CA MET A 132 0.61 -13.54 6.89
C MET A 132 -0.43 -12.43 7.04
N LYS A 133 -1.06 -12.35 8.20
CA LYS A 133 -2.02 -11.29 8.51
C LYS A 133 -1.33 -9.92 8.44
N SER A 134 -2.02 -8.95 7.90
CA SER A 134 -1.55 -7.59 7.68
C SER A 134 -2.56 -6.61 8.27
N ALA A 135 -2.22 -6.03 9.41
CA ALA A 135 -3.00 -4.98 10.03
C ALA A 135 -2.05 -3.84 10.42
N TYR A 136 -2.32 -2.63 9.89
CA TYR A 136 -1.51 -1.45 10.14
C TYR A 136 -2.37 -0.29 10.61
N ILE A 137 -1.82 0.52 11.51
CA ILE A 137 -2.27 1.88 11.79
C ILE A 137 -1.27 2.82 11.14
N ALA A 138 -1.76 3.72 10.29
CA ALA A 138 -0.97 4.76 9.66
C ALA A 138 -1.47 6.13 10.08
N CYS A 139 -0.59 7.12 10.07
CA CYS A 139 -0.97 8.52 10.21
C CYS A 139 -0.29 9.28 9.07
N SER A 140 -0.97 9.40 7.94
CA SER A 140 -0.45 10.13 6.78
C SER A 140 -0.41 11.62 7.03
N GLY A 141 0.63 12.28 6.53
CA GLY A 141 0.74 13.72 6.43
C GLY A 141 1.01 14.11 4.99
N ASP A 142 0.02 14.74 4.31
CA ASP A 142 0.03 14.96 2.87
C ASP A 142 -0.05 16.44 2.54
N ILE A 143 0.71 16.85 1.53
CA ILE A 143 0.54 18.12 0.85
C ILE A 143 -0.25 17.86 -0.43
N ILE A 144 -1.36 18.57 -0.58
CA ILE A 144 -2.25 18.49 -1.72
C ILE A 144 -2.06 19.74 -2.56
N PHE A 145 -1.82 19.56 -3.84
CA PHE A 145 -1.84 20.61 -4.85
C PHE A 145 -3.09 20.46 -5.71
N ALA A 146 -4.05 21.34 -5.51
CA ALA A 146 -5.35 21.29 -6.16
C ALA A 146 -5.47 22.37 -7.25
N ALA A 147 -6.00 21.99 -8.40
CA ALA A 147 -6.34 22.92 -9.46
C ALA A 147 -7.48 23.88 -9.04
N PRO A 148 -7.72 24.98 -9.75
CA PRO A 148 -8.95 25.76 -9.60
C PRO A 148 -10.17 24.86 -9.82
N ARG A 149 -11.21 25.10 -9.06
CA ARG A 149 -12.48 24.40 -9.23
C ARG A 149 -13.09 24.75 -10.60
N PHE A 150 -13.49 23.72 -11.30
CA PHE A 150 -14.24 23.84 -12.55
C PHE A 150 -15.62 23.22 -12.37
N ASN A 151 -16.65 24.02 -12.35
CA ASN A 151 -18.02 23.61 -12.00
C ASN A 151 -18.04 22.85 -10.66
N ASN A 152 -18.34 21.55 -10.70
CA ASN A 152 -18.42 20.68 -9.53
C ASN A 152 -17.26 19.68 -9.42
N HIS A 153 -16.13 19.98 -10.07
CA HIS A 153 -14.95 19.11 -10.08
C HIS A 153 -13.69 19.92 -9.73
N ARG A 154 -12.79 19.31 -8.97
CA ARG A 154 -11.49 19.90 -8.64
C ARG A 154 -10.43 18.80 -8.57
N PRO A 155 -9.69 18.57 -9.67
CA PRO A 155 -8.60 17.61 -9.66
C PRO A 155 -7.43 18.10 -8.82
N TYR A 156 -6.70 17.16 -8.23
CA TYR A 156 -5.53 17.45 -7.41
C TYR A 156 -4.47 16.35 -7.50
N LEU A 157 -3.25 16.73 -7.15
CA LEU A 157 -2.14 15.82 -6.89
C LEU A 157 -1.80 15.88 -5.41
N MET A 158 -1.32 14.79 -4.87
CA MET A 158 -0.88 14.73 -3.49
C MET A 158 0.48 14.04 -3.37
N ALA A 159 1.26 14.46 -2.38
CA ALA A 159 2.48 13.80 -1.97
C ALA A 159 2.60 13.91 -0.45
N GLY A 160 3.08 12.86 0.19
CA GLY A 160 3.17 12.86 1.64
C GLY A 160 4.03 11.75 2.20
N VAL A 161 3.97 11.65 3.52
CA VAL A 161 4.66 10.65 4.31
C VAL A 161 3.66 9.94 5.22
N ALA A 162 3.87 8.64 5.38
CA ALA A 162 2.98 7.78 6.16
C ALA A 162 3.79 6.88 7.10
N PRO A 163 4.10 7.33 8.32
CA PRO A 163 4.52 6.41 9.36
C PRO A 163 3.43 5.37 9.63
N MET A 164 3.81 4.10 9.65
CA MET A 164 2.91 2.97 9.86
C MET A 164 3.37 2.10 11.02
N PHE A 165 2.40 1.66 11.82
CA PHE A 165 2.59 0.71 12.92
C PHE A 165 1.92 -0.61 12.58
N ASN A 166 2.71 -1.68 12.50
CA ASN A 166 2.24 -3.03 12.26
C ASN A 166 1.70 -3.64 13.54
N LEU A 167 0.40 -3.92 13.58
CA LEU A 167 -0.27 -4.57 14.70
C LEU A 167 -0.10 -6.10 14.65
N SER A 168 0.16 -6.65 13.48
CA SER A 168 0.31 -8.10 13.23
C SER A 168 1.78 -8.56 13.24
N SER A 169 2.71 -7.76 13.72
CA SER A 169 4.16 -8.05 13.64
C SER A 169 4.57 -9.39 14.27
N LYS A 170 3.80 -9.93 15.23
CA LYS A 170 4.07 -11.19 15.91
C LYS A 170 3.23 -12.37 15.41
N SER A 171 2.51 -12.23 14.31
CA SER A 171 1.56 -13.24 13.83
C SER A 171 2.19 -14.35 13.00
N SER A 172 3.49 -14.28 12.68
CA SER A 172 4.17 -15.26 11.84
C SER A 172 5.51 -15.66 12.45
N ASP A 173 5.76 -16.99 12.51
CA ASP A 173 7.03 -17.57 12.92
C ASP A 173 7.99 -17.76 11.72
N TYR A 174 7.51 -17.58 10.49
CA TYR A 174 8.32 -17.74 9.27
C TYR A 174 9.13 -16.48 8.95
N LEU A 175 8.45 -15.38 8.67
CA LEU A 175 9.05 -14.05 8.46
C LEU A 175 8.35 -13.07 9.39
N ARG A 176 9.13 -12.30 10.13
CA ARG A 176 8.61 -11.26 11.00
C ARG A 176 8.92 -9.89 10.46
N LEU A 177 7.92 -9.03 10.47
CA LEU A 177 8.08 -7.63 10.07
C LEU A 177 8.29 -6.76 11.30
N LYS A 178 9.09 -5.72 11.16
CA LYS A 178 9.26 -4.67 12.17
C LYS A 178 7.91 -4.06 12.53
N ARG A 179 7.81 -3.59 13.76
CA ARG A 179 6.60 -2.95 14.26
C ARG A 179 6.36 -1.58 13.64
N GLN A 180 7.42 -0.88 13.27
CA GLN A 180 7.36 0.46 12.70
C GLN A 180 7.96 0.47 11.30
N SER A 181 7.32 1.20 10.39
CA SER A 181 7.81 1.46 9.05
C SER A 181 7.52 2.91 8.67
N PHE A 182 8.35 3.46 7.81
CA PHE A 182 8.21 4.80 7.27
C PHE A 182 8.02 4.71 5.77
N ASN A 183 6.94 5.31 5.27
CA ASN A 183 6.57 5.21 3.87
C ASN A 183 6.40 6.60 3.28
N ILE A 184 6.63 6.72 1.99
CA ILE A 184 6.24 7.88 1.19
C ILE A 184 5.00 7.51 0.39
N GLU A 185 4.18 8.50 0.13
CA GLU A 185 3.01 8.33 -0.70
C GLU A 185 2.88 9.46 -1.72
N VAL A 186 2.44 9.08 -2.91
CA VAL A 186 2.11 10.00 -4.00
C VAL A 186 0.80 9.55 -4.63
N GLY A 187 0.00 10.49 -5.06
CA GLY A 187 -1.29 10.13 -5.61
C GLY A 187 -1.97 11.27 -6.35
N MET A 188 -3.13 10.95 -6.87
CA MET A 188 -4.00 11.88 -7.54
C MET A 188 -5.45 11.59 -7.19
N GLY A 189 -6.26 12.63 -7.21
CA GLY A 189 -7.68 12.52 -6.96
C GLY A 189 -8.46 13.65 -7.60
N CYS A 190 -9.76 13.61 -7.41
CA CYS A 190 -10.65 14.66 -7.87
C CYS A 190 -11.76 14.88 -6.83
N ASP A 191 -11.96 16.13 -6.43
CA ASP A 191 -13.09 16.52 -5.61
C ASP A 191 -14.35 16.60 -6.50
N PHE A 192 -15.40 15.92 -6.10
CA PHE A 192 -16.73 16.01 -6.69
C PHE A 192 -17.67 16.67 -5.68
N TYR A 193 -18.14 17.86 -6.01
CA TYR A 193 -19.05 18.62 -5.15
C TYR A 193 -20.48 18.19 -5.43
N LEU A 194 -21.00 17.33 -4.56
CA LEU A 194 -22.39 16.92 -4.57
C LEU A 194 -23.25 17.91 -3.74
N PRO A 195 -24.57 17.93 -3.89
CA PRO A 195 -25.42 18.88 -3.17
C PRO A 195 -25.24 18.84 -1.64
N TYR A 196 -25.03 17.65 -1.07
CA TYR A 196 -24.99 17.43 0.38
C TYR A 196 -23.60 17.18 0.95
N PHE A 197 -22.68 16.61 0.17
CA PHE A 197 -21.32 16.27 0.60
C PHE A 197 -20.32 16.39 -0.55
N LYS A 198 -19.06 16.41 -0.22
CA LYS A 198 -17.96 16.34 -1.19
C LYS A 198 -17.44 14.91 -1.21
N LEU A 199 -17.48 14.28 -2.37
CA LEU A 199 -16.90 12.96 -2.62
C LEU A 199 -15.54 13.14 -3.28
N ARG A 200 -14.53 12.45 -2.78
CA ARG A 200 -13.17 12.53 -3.28
C ARG A 200 -12.60 11.13 -3.52
N PRO A 201 -12.75 10.55 -4.70
CA PRO A 201 -11.95 9.39 -5.10
C PRO A 201 -10.49 9.79 -5.26
N GLU A 202 -9.60 8.98 -4.69
CA GLU A 202 -8.16 9.17 -4.71
C GLU A 202 -7.47 7.85 -4.95
N LEU A 203 -6.54 7.85 -5.90
CA LEU A 203 -5.63 6.74 -6.16
C LEU A 203 -4.24 7.15 -5.70
N LYS A 204 -3.63 6.38 -4.80
CA LYS A 204 -2.29 6.64 -4.31
C LYS A 204 -1.40 5.41 -4.32
N PHE A 205 -0.13 5.65 -4.53
CA PHE A 205 0.93 4.66 -4.40
C PHE A 205 1.73 4.93 -3.14
N VAL A 206 1.93 3.90 -2.32
CA VAL A 206 2.65 3.95 -1.05
C VAL A 206 3.88 3.05 -1.16
N TYR A 207 5.04 3.58 -0.81
CA TYR A 207 6.32 2.88 -0.89
C TYR A 207 7.10 2.97 0.42
N GLY A 208 7.51 1.81 0.95
CA GLY A 208 8.31 1.71 2.16
C GLY A 208 9.77 2.08 1.93
N LEU A 209 10.27 3.07 2.66
CA LEU A 209 11.63 3.59 2.49
C LEU A 209 12.72 2.75 3.14
N GLY A 210 12.38 1.83 4.02
CA GLY A 210 13.38 1.07 4.77
C GLY A 210 13.15 -0.44 4.73
N ASN A 211 14.14 -1.18 5.23
CA ASN A 211 13.98 -2.59 5.47
C ASN A 211 12.96 -2.82 6.60
N VAL A 212 11.82 -3.41 6.26
CA VAL A 212 10.73 -3.73 7.20
C VAL A 212 10.89 -5.13 7.81
N LEU A 213 11.88 -5.92 7.39
CA LEU A 213 12.14 -7.25 7.93
C LEU A 213 12.83 -7.15 9.30
N ASP A 214 12.34 -7.94 10.27
CA ASP A 214 12.97 -8.10 11.57
C ASP A 214 14.10 -9.13 11.47
N THR A 215 15.34 -8.64 11.39
CA THR A 215 16.55 -9.46 11.26
C THR A 215 16.96 -10.14 12.57
N GLN A 216 16.36 -9.79 13.71
CA GLN A 216 16.64 -10.44 15.01
C GLN A 216 15.73 -11.64 15.25
N HIS A 217 14.59 -11.71 14.57
CA HIS A 217 13.62 -12.79 14.71
C HIS A 217 14.22 -14.22 14.61
N PRO A 218 15.14 -14.52 13.66
CA PRO A 218 15.74 -15.86 13.56
C PRO A 218 16.44 -16.32 14.84
N GLN A 219 16.92 -15.40 15.69
CA GLN A 219 17.60 -15.72 16.95
C GLN A 219 16.61 -16.04 18.08
N GLU A 220 15.36 -15.59 17.97
CA GLU A 220 14.29 -15.77 18.97
C GLU A 220 13.45 -17.03 18.70
N LEU A 221 13.64 -17.71 17.57
CA LEU A 221 12.86 -18.88 17.17
C LEU A 221 13.16 -20.07 18.08
N ARG A 222 12.08 -20.67 18.63
CA ARG A 222 12.13 -21.90 19.40
C ARG A 222 12.34 -23.13 18.54
N ASP A 223 11.67 -23.17 17.37
CA ASP A 223 11.79 -24.26 16.40
C ASP A 223 12.83 -23.90 15.35
N LYS A 224 14.00 -24.53 15.43
CA LYS A 224 15.10 -24.30 14.49
C LYS A 224 14.83 -24.81 13.07
N ASN A 225 13.84 -25.69 12.87
CA ASN A 225 13.42 -26.12 11.55
C ASN A 225 12.83 -24.96 10.72
N LEU A 226 12.31 -23.92 11.39
CA LEU A 226 11.79 -22.71 10.74
C LEU A 226 12.89 -21.71 10.36
N LEU A 227 14.12 -21.88 10.85
CA LEU A 227 15.25 -20.99 10.56
C LEU A 227 15.51 -20.84 9.06
N LYS A 228 15.32 -21.91 8.27
CA LYS A 228 15.50 -21.87 6.81
C LYS A 228 14.56 -20.86 6.14
N TYR A 229 13.35 -20.69 6.66
CA TYR A 229 12.39 -19.72 6.16
C TYR A 229 12.65 -18.32 6.72
N ALA A 230 12.93 -18.21 8.01
CA ALA A 230 13.19 -16.93 8.65
C ALA A 230 14.46 -16.23 8.14
N LYS A 231 15.45 -17.01 7.67
CA LYS A 231 16.69 -16.50 7.07
C LYS A 231 16.63 -16.41 5.54
N SER A 232 15.53 -16.77 4.89
CA SER A 232 15.43 -16.80 3.42
C SER A 232 15.55 -15.41 2.76
N ALA A 233 15.20 -14.35 3.47
CA ALA A 233 15.28 -12.98 2.98
C ALA A 233 16.18 -12.12 3.89
N SER A 234 16.95 -11.22 3.28
CA SER A 234 17.81 -10.23 3.95
C SER A 234 17.12 -8.87 4.13
N GLU A 235 16.31 -8.48 3.15
CA GLU A 235 15.55 -7.24 3.18
C GLU A 235 14.12 -7.47 2.69
N ALA A 236 13.21 -6.62 3.18
CA ALA A 236 11.85 -6.55 2.71
C ALA A 236 11.41 -5.09 2.60
N ARG A 237 10.73 -4.75 1.49
CA ARG A 237 10.12 -3.44 1.28
C ARG A 237 8.67 -3.59 0.91
N THR A 238 7.82 -2.77 1.49
CA THR A 238 6.37 -2.81 1.23
C THR A 238 5.98 -1.84 0.14
N LYS A 239 5.06 -2.27 -0.71
CA LYS A 239 4.43 -1.45 -1.75
C LYS A 239 2.93 -1.61 -1.64
N MET A 240 2.17 -0.51 -1.82
CA MET A 240 0.72 -0.57 -1.86
C MET A 240 0.18 0.36 -2.94
N ILE A 241 -0.88 -0.07 -3.59
CA ILE A 241 -1.75 0.77 -4.42
C ILE A 241 -3.05 0.90 -3.66
N VAL A 242 -3.48 2.13 -3.37
CA VAL A 242 -4.63 2.41 -2.52
C VAL A 242 -5.65 3.22 -3.30
N LEU A 243 -6.87 2.73 -3.38
CA LEU A 243 -8.02 3.45 -3.89
C LEU A 243 -8.93 3.81 -2.72
N SER A 244 -9.05 5.08 -2.42
CA SER A 244 -9.83 5.60 -1.30
C SER A 244 -10.93 6.54 -1.75
N PHE A 245 -12.02 6.54 -1.03
CA PHE A 245 -13.14 7.45 -1.19
C PHE A 245 -13.29 8.25 0.10
N TYR A 246 -13.11 9.55 0.00
CA TYR A 246 -13.24 10.49 1.11
C TYR A 246 -14.61 11.16 1.02
N PHE A 247 -15.24 11.34 2.17
CA PHE A 247 -16.55 11.97 2.33
C PHE A 247 -16.43 13.13 3.31
N GLU A 248 -16.69 14.35 2.84
CA GLU A 248 -16.62 15.61 3.59
C GLU A 248 -17.96 16.37 3.62
#